data_77877a90600f6f1cd83161e50572dca3
#
_entry.id   77877a90600f6f1cd83161e50572dca3
#
_cell.length_a   1.000
_cell.length_b   1.000
_cell.length_c   1.000
_cell.angle_alpha   90.00
_cell.angle_beta   90.00
_cell.angle_gamma   90.00
#
_symmetry.space_group_name_H-M   'P 1'
#
loop_
_entity.id
_entity.type
_entity.pdbx_description
1 polymer ?
#
loop_
_entity_poly.entity_id
_entity_poly.type
_entity_poly.pdbx_seq_one_letter_code
_entity_poly.pdbx_strand_id
1 'polypeptide(L)'
;MTRVAVISPPFHSHARPLAALGAALSGHGASVDFACTRAFADLATANGLGFAELAVTRNANHGVAETTRQDGAEARRLREFLDATHHGPTATLLTQARHRRDDMLADPEHVLRDLAALDRRLRPDWYLVDQLAYSATLALHCLALPYATFCPGHPSYLPTTPDAYFGLPYAWPDALRPATADLDRLRRAAAANDTAFTAAFTAVTRRHAPGRPEPERAFALCSPHAVVFNYPRLPWLPPPPTGPRALYAGHLLPEAGPGPLDEHWQAVLTRLTADGRPVVLVALGTFLSARPDVLAVAAAGILRHTPASVVVAAGERVGAVTSDPLLRDAGPDRIHVAATIPQQELLPHAAAMVHHGGNNSFTECLHAGVPALVLPFSSDQFAIAHDAERAAAGRCLDPNTLTPAAAGRAVAALLADRAHGTAALGVRLRPHGPARAASALLRCMPSRP
;
A
#
# COMPACT_ATOMS: atom_id res chain seq x y z
N MET A 1 -23.86 21.31 -4.65
CA MET A 1 -23.13 20.06 -4.99
C MET A 1 -21.71 20.24 -4.50
N THR A 2 -21.26 19.41 -3.56
CA THR A 2 -19.92 19.50 -2.96
C THR A 2 -18.86 19.16 -4.01
N ARG A 3 -17.84 20.02 -4.16
CA ARG A 3 -16.69 19.78 -5.05
C ARG A 3 -15.52 19.28 -4.25
N VAL A 4 -14.95 18.16 -4.65
CA VAL A 4 -13.80 17.54 -3.96
C VAL A 4 -12.65 17.36 -4.93
N ALA A 5 -11.45 17.84 -4.56
CA ALA A 5 -10.22 17.52 -5.27
C ALA A 5 -9.48 16.40 -4.51
N VAL A 6 -9.24 15.29 -5.18
CA VAL A 6 -8.51 14.15 -4.64
C VAL A 6 -7.06 14.23 -5.10
N ILE A 7 -6.10 14.32 -4.18
CA ILE A 7 -4.67 14.45 -4.49
C ILE A 7 -3.96 13.15 -4.17
N SER A 8 -3.34 12.54 -5.18
CA SER A 8 -2.57 11.31 -5.06
C SER A 8 -1.12 11.50 -5.53
N PRO A 9 -0.13 10.92 -4.84
CA PRO A 9 1.18 10.73 -5.45
C PRO A 9 1.08 9.73 -6.62
N PRO A 10 2.01 9.75 -7.60
CA PRO A 10 1.95 8.92 -8.79
C PRO A 10 2.39 7.47 -8.51
N PHE A 11 1.80 6.85 -7.51
CA PHE A 11 1.97 5.44 -7.16
C PHE A 11 0.67 4.69 -7.41
N HIS A 12 0.71 3.67 -8.26
CA HIS A 12 -0.46 2.89 -8.62
C HIS A 12 -1.19 2.30 -7.40
N SER A 13 -0.42 1.86 -6.38
CA SER A 13 -0.96 1.32 -5.12
C SER A 13 -1.69 2.35 -4.26
N HIS A 14 -1.46 3.64 -4.46
CA HIS A 14 -2.12 4.76 -3.78
C HIS A 14 -3.27 5.33 -4.62
N ALA A 15 -3.01 5.52 -5.91
CA ALA A 15 -3.96 6.14 -6.82
C ALA A 15 -5.24 5.31 -7.01
N ARG A 16 -5.13 3.97 -7.10
CA ARG A 16 -6.30 3.08 -7.29
C ARG A 16 -7.31 3.17 -6.14
N PRO A 17 -6.94 2.96 -4.87
CA PRO A 17 -7.91 3.08 -3.78
C PRO A 17 -8.47 4.50 -3.62
N LEU A 18 -7.67 5.54 -3.90
CA LEU A 18 -8.16 6.92 -3.91
C LEU A 18 -9.14 7.18 -5.05
N ALA A 19 -8.91 6.64 -6.25
CA ALA A 19 -9.84 6.75 -7.37
C ALA A 19 -11.17 6.03 -7.06
N ALA A 20 -11.12 4.84 -6.45
CA ALA A 20 -12.32 4.12 -6.00
C ALA A 20 -13.12 4.91 -4.95
N LEU A 21 -12.44 5.54 -3.99
CA LEU A 21 -13.09 6.42 -3.02
C LEU A 21 -13.66 7.68 -3.68
N GLY A 22 -12.94 8.24 -4.66
CA GLY A 22 -13.41 9.37 -5.48
C GLY A 22 -14.69 9.03 -6.26
N ALA A 23 -14.73 7.86 -6.90
CA ALA A 23 -15.91 7.38 -7.61
C ALA A 23 -17.11 7.20 -6.65
N ALA A 24 -16.88 6.67 -5.45
CA ALA A 24 -17.92 6.54 -4.44
C ALA A 24 -18.41 7.93 -3.95
N LEU A 25 -17.53 8.91 -3.77
CA LEU A 25 -17.93 10.29 -3.46
C LEU A 25 -18.82 10.87 -4.57
N SER A 26 -18.48 10.61 -5.85
CA SER A 26 -19.32 11.01 -6.99
C SER A 26 -20.68 10.31 -6.97
N GLY A 27 -20.72 9.02 -6.64
CA GLY A 27 -21.96 8.24 -6.47
C GLY A 27 -22.86 8.79 -5.35
N HIS A 28 -22.29 9.47 -4.36
CA HIS A 28 -23.03 10.19 -3.31
C HIS A 28 -23.30 11.68 -3.64
N GLY A 29 -23.15 12.09 -4.90
CA GLY A 29 -23.54 13.41 -5.38
C GLY A 29 -22.47 14.50 -5.24
N ALA A 30 -21.20 14.16 -4.99
CA ALA A 30 -20.11 15.11 -5.09
C ALA A 30 -19.62 15.25 -6.54
N SER A 31 -19.04 16.40 -6.88
CA SER A 31 -18.21 16.57 -8.10
C SER A 31 -16.77 16.32 -7.72
N VAL A 32 -16.10 15.38 -8.38
CA VAL A 32 -14.76 14.97 -7.98
C VAL A 32 -13.76 15.11 -9.11
N ASP A 33 -12.66 15.85 -8.85
CA ASP A 33 -11.50 15.96 -9.72
C ASP A 33 -10.33 15.18 -9.09
N PHE A 34 -9.69 14.30 -9.87
CA PHE A 34 -8.52 13.54 -9.45
C PHE A 34 -7.24 14.25 -9.89
N ALA A 35 -6.44 14.70 -8.92
CA ALA A 35 -5.20 15.45 -9.14
C ALA A 35 -3.98 14.53 -8.96
N CYS A 36 -3.27 14.28 -10.06
CA CYS A 36 -2.08 13.43 -10.13
C CYS A 36 -1.25 13.80 -11.36
N THR A 37 -0.13 13.11 -11.59
CA THR A 37 0.62 13.26 -12.85
C THR A 37 -0.17 12.72 -14.05
N ARG A 38 0.13 13.21 -15.25
CA ARG A 38 -0.56 12.88 -16.51
C ARG A 38 -0.73 11.40 -16.77
N ALA A 39 0.22 10.58 -16.32
CA ALA A 39 0.19 9.12 -16.48
C ALA A 39 -1.02 8.45 -15.78
N PHE A 40 -1.72 9.15 -14.89
CA PHE A 40 -2.91 8.65 -14.18
C PHE A 40 -4.23 9.22 -14.71
N ALA A 41 -4.22 9.95 -15.84
CA ALA A 41 -5.44 10.51 -16.43
C ALA A 41 -6.46 9.43 -16.81
N ASP A 42 -6.01 8.32 -17.38
CA ASP A 42 -6.87 7.19 -17.77
C ASP A 42 -7.51 6.52 -16.53
N LEU A 43 -6.78 6.42 -15.42
CA LEU A 43 -7.34 5.92 -14.17
C LEU A 43 -8.49 6.82 -13.66
N ALA A 44 -8.33 8.13 -13.72
CA ALA A 44 -9.38 9.06 -13.35
C ALA A 44 -10.61 8.89 -14.26
N THR A 45 -10.42 8.88 -15.57
CA THR A 45 -11.48 8.71 -16.57
C THR A 45 -12.21 7.37 -16.39
N ALA A 46 -11.49 6.27 -16.17
CA ALA A 46 -12.07 4.94 -15.95
C ALA A 46 -12.94 4.87 -14.68
N ASN A 47 -12.71 5.76 -13.71
CA ASN A 47 -13.51 5.88 -12.50
C ASN A 47 -14.57 7.00 -12.58
N GLY A 48 -14.80 7.59 -13.77
CA GLY A 48 -15.80 8.65 -13.96
C GLY A 48 -15.46 9.98 -13.27
N LEU A 49 -14.16 10.26 -13.03
CA LEU A 49 -13.67 11.45 -12.34
C LEU A 49 -13.12 12.48 -13.34
N GLY A 50 -13.24 13.77 -12.98
CA GLY A 50 -12.45 14.81 -13.63
C GLY A 50 -10.95 14.57 -13.38
N PHE A 51 -10.10 15.12 -14.27
CA PHE A 51 -8.65 15.03 -14.11
C PHE A 51 -8.01 16.41 -14.05
N ALA A 52 -7.07 16.57 -13.12
CA ALA A 52 -6.22 17.74 -13.01
C ALA A 52 -4.74 17.31 -12.87
N GLU A 53 -3.87 17.91 -13.66
CA GLU A 53 -2.44 17.63 -13.56
C GLU A 53 -1.86 18.32 -12.33
N LEU A 54 -1.22 17.52 -11.46
CA LEU A 54 -0.50 17.99 -10.27
C LEU A 54 0.59 16.97 -9.91
N ALA A 55 1.84 17.39 -9.90
CA ALA A 55 2.96 16.58 -9.44
C ALA A 55 3.30 16.93 -7.98
N VAL A 56 3.23 15.96 -7.08
CA VAL A 56 3.44 16.16 -5.63
C VAL A 56 4.68 15.44 -5.08
N THR A 57 5.32 14.60 -5.91
CA THR A 57 6.55 13.86 -5.58
C THR A 57 7.45 13.77 -6.81
N ARG A 58 8.73 13.51 -6.62
CA ARG A 58 9.68 13.23 -7.73
C ARG A 58 9.60 11.79 -8.21
N ASN A 59 9.25 10.87 -7.30
CA ASN A 59 9.18 9.43 -7.57
C ASN A 59 7.85 9.07 -8.18
N ALA A 60 7.85 8.05 -9.04
CA ALA A 60 6.65 7.49 -9.63
C ALA A 60 6.72 5.97 -9.67
N ASN A 61 5.56 5.32 -9.65
CA ASN A 61 5.39 3.90 -9.93
C ASN A 61 4.04 3.67 -10.62
N HIS A 62 4.09 3.44 -11.93
CA HIS A 62 2.90 3.30 -12.77
C HIS A 62 2.42 1.84 -12.88
N GLY A 63 2.99 0.92 -12.10
CA GLY A 63 2.64 -0.51 -12.11
C GLY A 63 3.80 -1.38 -11.64
N VAL A 64 4.85 -1.55 -12.43
CA VAL A 64 6.08 -2.21 -12.02
C VAL A 64 7.18 -1.16 -11.89
N ALA A 65 7.82 -1.10 -10.71
CA ALA A 65 8.80 -0.03 -10.42
C ALA A 65 10.01 -0.07 -11.37
N GLU A 66 10.45 -1.27 -11.77
CA GLU A 66 11.59 -1.45 -12.66
C GLU A 66 11.34 -0.93 -14.09
N THR A 67 10.10 -0.95 -14.57
CA THR A 67 9.72 -0.45 -15.90
C THR A 67 9.28 1.01 -15.90
N THR A 68 8.99 1.57 -14.73
CA THR A 68 8.65 2.98 -14.60
C THR A 68 9.89 3.82 -14.87
N ARG A 69 9.82 4.72 -15.86
CA ARG A 69 10.94 5.62 -16.18
C ARG A 69 11.24 6.53 -15.00
N GLN A 70 12.45 6.41 -14.49
CA GLN A 70 12.98 7.19 -13.37
C GLN A 70 14.15 8.04 -13.86
N ASP A 71 14.41 9.18 -13.22
CA ASP A 71 15.69 9.88 -13.42
C ASP A 71 16.87 9.09 -12.83
N GLY A 72 18.11 9.51 -13.13
CA GLY A 72 19.31 8.77 -12.72
C GLY A 72 19.49 8.69 -11.20
N ALA A 73 18.99 9.65 -10.42
CA ALA A 73 19.06 9.65 -8.96
C ALA A 73 18.04 8.66 -8.38
N GLU A 74 16.81 8.72 -8.85
CA GLU A 74 15.74 7.81 -8.40
C GLU A 74 16.01 6.35 -8.79
N ALA A 75 16.56 6.12 -10.00
CA ALA A 75 16.99 4.79 -10.42
C ALA A 75 18.11 4.23 -9.53
N ARG A 76 19.05 5.07 -9.04
CA ARG A 76 20.05 4.63 -8.06
C ARG A 76 19.41 4.26 -6.72
N ARG A 77 18.52 5.10 -6.21
CA ARG A 77 17.80 4.84 -4.95
C ARG A 77 16.99 3.56 -4.99
N LEU A 78 16.32 3.30 -6.12
CA LEU A 78 15.59 2.03 -6.32
C LEU A 78 16.56 0.84 -6.24
N ARG A 79 17.73 0.91 -6.92
CA ARG A 79 18.74 -0.15 -6.84
C ARG A 79 19.27 -0.34 -5.42
N GLU A 80 19.64 0.75 -4.72
CA GLU A 80 20.09 0.70 -3.33
C GLU A 80 19.04 0.10 -2.40
N PHE A 81 17.78 0.43 -2.63
CA PHE A 81 16.65 -0.15 -1.88
C PHE A 81 16.52 -1.66 -2.14
N LEU A 82 16.53 -2.08 -3.41
CA LEU A 82 16.44 -3.49 -3.78
C LEU A 82 17.62 -4.30 -3.22
N ASP A 83 18.83 -3.76 -3.33
CA ASP A 83 20.03 -4.38 -2.73
C ASP A 83 19.89 -4.52 -1.21
N ALA A 84 19.45 -3.48 -0.52
CA ALA A 84 19.23 -3.52 0.93
C ALA A 84 18.23 -4.61 1.35
N THR A 85 17.26 -4.98 0.50
CA THR A 85 16.30 -6.05 0.81
C THR A 85 16.95 -7.42 0.98
N HIS A 86 18.14 -7.65 0.41
CA HIS A 86 18.90 -8.88 0.60
C HIS A 86 19.63 -8.95 1.95
N HIS A 87 19.76 -7.81 2.64
CA HIS A 87 20.49 -7.68 3.90
C HIS A 87 19.59 -7.60 5.14
N GLY A 88 18.29 -7.84 4.97
CA GLY A 88 17.30 -7.93 6.04
C GLY A 88 16.65 -6.61 6.44
N PRO A 89 15.73 -6.65 7.41
CA PRO A 89 14.83 -5.53 7.73
C PRO A 89 15.58 -4.29 8.21
N THR A 90 16.62 -4.43 9.02
CA THR A 90 17.39 -3.29 9.54
C THR A 90 18.09 -2.53 8.43
N ALA A 91 18.77 -3.22 7.50
CA ALA A 91 19.44 -2.60 6.37
C ALA A 91 18.44 -1.88 5.46
N THR A 92 17.31 -2.52 5.17
CA THR A 92 16.26 -1.97 4.31
C THR A 92 15.65 -0.69 4.91
N LEU A 93 15.26 -0.73 6.19
CA LEU A 93 14.64 0.43 6.83
C LEU A 93 15.63 1.60 7.02
N LEU A 94 16.90 1.33 7.32
CA LEU A 94 17.94 2.38 7.39
C LEU A 94 18.18 3.02 6.01
N THR A 95 18.19 2.23 4.94
CA THR A 95 18.28 2.74 3.57
C THR A 95 17.08 3.60 3.21
N GLN A 96 15.85 3.15 3.51
CA GLN A 96 14.66 3.94 3.32
C GLN A 96 14.66 5.23 4.17
N ALA A 97 15.10 5.18 5.43
CA ALA A 97 15.22 6.35 6.28
C ALA A 97 16.18 7.40 5.68
N ARG A 98 17.30 6.97 5.09
CA ARG A 98 18.24 7.83 4.38
C ARG A 98 17.61 8.48 3.15
N HIS A 99 16.91 7.70 2.29
CA HIS A 99 16.26 8.21 1.09
C HIS A 99 15.14 9.20 1.40
N ARG A 100 14.33 8.91 2.41
CA ARG A 100 13.21 9.77 2.83
C ARG A 100 13.64 11.16 3.25
N ARG A 101 14.82 11.32 3.81
CA ARG A 101 15.33 12.65 4.22
C ARG A 101 15.36 13.63 3.05
N ASP A 102 15.66 13.15 1.85
CA ASP A 102 15.82 13.97 0.65
C ASP A 102 14.52 14.10 -0.16
N ASP A 103 13.57 13.18 0.00
CA ASP A 103 12.42 13.01 -0.91
C ASP A 103 11.08 13.50 -0.36
N MET A 104 10.92 13.53 0.97
CA MET A 104 9.60 13.73 1.58
C MET A 104 8.99 15.12 1.37
N LEU A 105 9.82 16.17 1.17
CA LEU A 105 9.39 17.51 0.77
C LEU A 105 10.02 17.90 -0.56
N ALA A 106 9.76 17.11 -1.61
CA ALA A 106 10.24 17.43 -2.93
C ALA A 106 9.57 18.71 -3.44
N ASP A 107 10.38 19.73 -3.70
CA ASP A 107 9.98 21.00 -4.31
C ASP A 107 8.69 21.64 -3.74
N PRO A 108 8.62 21.86 -2.41
CA PRO A 108 7.37 22.25 -1.75
C PRO A 108 6.84 23.60 -2.20
N GLU A 109 7.72 24.52 -2.64
CA GLU A 109 7.32 25.83 -3.12
C GLU A 109 6.67 25.75 -4.50
N HIS A 110 7.11 24.82 -5.36
CA HIS A 110 6.46 24.55 -6.63
C HIS A 110 5.07 23.97 -6.42
N VAL A 111 4.95 22.96 -5.57
CA VAL A 111 3.66 22.34 -5.24
C VAL A 111 2.71 23.35 -4.61
N LEU A 112 3.20 24.27 -3.78
CA LEU A 112 2.38 25.35 -3.20
C LEU A 112 1.81 26.28 -4.31
N ARG A 113 2.62 26.67 -5.28
CA ARG A 113 2.16 27.52 -6.41
C ARG A 113 1.14 26.78 -7.28
N ASP A 114 1.41 25.53 -7.61
CA ASP A 114 0.56 24.72 -8.48
C ASP A 114 -0.78 24.41 -7.80
N LEU A 115 -0.76 24.09 -6.50
CA LEU A 115 -1.98 23.86 -5.74
C LEU A 115 -2.82 25.15 -5.62
N ALA A 116 -2.19 26.29 -5.40
CA ALA A 116 -2.90 27.58 -5.40
C ALA A 116 -3.52 27.92 -6.77
N ALA A 117 -2.87 27.55 -7.86
CA ALA A 117 -3.43 27.71 -9.22
C ALA A 117 -4.59 26.73 -9.45
N LEU A 118 -4.45 25.48 -9.00
CA LEU A 118 -5.50 24.47 -9.06
C LEU A 118 -6.73 24.90 -8.26
N ASP A 119 -6.54 25.42 -7.04
CA ASP A 119 -7.62 25.93 -6.18
C ASP A 119 -8.42 27.05 -6.86
N ARG A 120 -7.73 28.01 -7.47
CA ARG A 120 -8.41 29.11 -8.23
C ARG A 120 -9.20 28.59 -9.43
N ARG A 121 -8.71 27.55 -10.10
CA ARG A 121 -9.32 26.99 -11.32
C ARG A 121 -10.52 26.10 -11.00
N LEU A 122 -10.36 25.16 -10.10
CA LEU A 122 -11.38 24.13 -9.78
C LEU A 122 -12.34 24.60 -8.67
N ARG A 123 -11.88 25.46 -7.77
CA ARG A 123 -12.61 25.95 -6.60
C ARG A 123 -13.26 24.80 -5.83
N PRO A 124 -12.50 23.78 -5.40
CA PRO A 124 -13.08 22.70 -4.62
C PRO A 124 -13.50 23.22 -3.25
N ASP A 125 -14.56 22.63 -2.71
CA ASP A 125 -14.98 22.88 -1.34
C ASP A 125 -14.06 22.17 -0.36
N TRP A 126 -13.55 20.99 -0.78
CA TRP A 126 -12.70 20.13 0.04
C TRP A 126 -11.60 19.46 -0.78
N TYR A 127 -10.53 19.13 -0.08
CA TYR A 127 -9.47 18.27 -0.59
C TYR A 127 -9.48 16.93 0.13
N LEU A 128 -9.19 15.83 -0.57
CA LEU A 128 -8.83 14.54 -0.01
C LEU A 128 -7.38 14.27 -0.43
N VAL A 129 -6.45 14.34 0.52
CA VAL A 129 -5.02 14.25 0.23
C VAL A 129 -4.43 12.96 0.77
N ASP A 130 -3.67 12.26 -0.05
CA ASP A 130 -2.85 11.14 0.39
C ASP A 130 -1.80 11.62 1.40
N GLN A 131 -1.65 10.91 2.51
CA GLN A 131 -0.71 11.25 3.57
C GLN A 131 0.73 11.38 3.05
N LEU A 132 1.14 10.52 2.10
CA LEU A 132 2.50 10.57 1.56
C LEU A 132 2.72 11.71 0.56
N ALA A 133 1.67 12.45 0.17
CA ALA A 133 1.78 13.69 -0.57
C ALA A 133 2.08 14.87 0.38
N TYR A 134 3.20 14.78 1.12
CA TYR A 134 3.53 15.76 2.17
C TYR A 134 3.66 17.19 1.66
N SER A 135 4.20 17.41 0.45
CA SER A 135 4.28 18.74 -0.15
C SER A 135 2.88 19.32 -0.43
N ALA A 136 1.90 18.47 -0.79
CA ALA A 136 0.52 18.90 -0.95
C ALA A 136 -0.14 19.18 0.41
N THR A 137 0.09 18.36 1.43
CA THR A 137 -0.38 18.61 2.80
C THR A 137 0.17 19.94 3.32
N LEU A 138 1.46 20.22 3.11
CA LEU A 138 2.09 21.50 3.44
C LEU A 138 1.42 22.68 2.71
N ALA A 139 1.17 22.53 1.42
CA ALA A 139 0.50 23.56 0.62
C ALA A 139 -0.93 23.84 1.11
N LEU A 140 -1.72 22.79 1.39
CA LEU A 140 -3.06 22.92 1.97
C LEU A 140 -3.02 23.60 3.34
N HIS A 141 -2.03 23.26 4.18
CA HIS A 141 -1.81 23.91 5.48
C HIS A 141 -1.48 25.39 5.31
N CYS A 142 -0.55 25.76 4.44
CA CYS A 142 -0.16 27.14 4.20
C CYS A 142 -1.31 27.98 3.64
N LEU A 143 -2.10 27.41 2.71
CA LEU A 143 -3.24 28.08 2.05
C LEU A 143 -4.51 28.11 2.92
N ALA A 144 -4.49 27.53 4.11
CA ALA A 144 -5.66 27.38 4.99
C ALA A 144 -6.86 26.70 4.30
N LEU A 145 -6.61 25.75 3.38
CA LEU A 145 -7.65 25.05 2.64
C LEU A 145 -8.16 23.84 3.43
N PRO A 146 -9.48 23.56 3.45
CA PRO A 146 -10.04 22.44 4.16
C PRO A 146 -9.71 21.12 3.46
N TYR A 147 -9.27 20.13 4.23
CA TYR A 147 -8.92 18.82 3.68
C TYR A 147 -9.24 17.68 4.64
N ALA A 148 -9.35 16.49 4.08
CA ALA A 148 -9.30 15.21 4.77
C ALA A 148 -8.02 14.48 4.39
N THR A 149 -7.44 13.71 5.31
CA THR A 149 -6.25 12.90 5.06
C THR A 149 -6.65 11.47 4.71
N PHE A 150 -6.03 10.92 3.68
CA PHE A 150 -6.11 9.51 3.32
C PHE A 150 -4.81 8.80 3.71
N CYS A 151 -4.90 7.76 4.55
CA CYS A 151 -3.77 6.92 4.92
C CYS A 151 -3.79 5.64 4.05
N PRO A 152 -2.89 5.50 3.06
CA PRO A 152 -2.91 4.41 2.08
C PRO A 152 -2.39 3.08 2.61
N GLY A 153 -1.56 3.12 3.65
CA GLY A 153 -0.87 1.99 4.25
C GLY A 153 -1.38 1.66 5.65
N HIS A 154 -0.53 1.01 6.43
CA HIS A 154 -0.84 0.69 7.82
C HIS A 154 -1.12 1.98 8.64
N PRO A 155 -2.12 1.98 9.56
CA PRO A 155 -2.46 3.17 10.36
C PRO A 155 -1.31 3.79 11.15
N SER A 156 -0.29 3.00 11.54
CA SER A 156 0.91 3.51 12.21
C SER A 156 1.81 4.41 11.34
N TYR A 157 1.48 4.60 10.07
CA TYR A 157 2.11 5.64 9.24
C TYR A 157 1.82 7.05 9.72
N LEU A 158 0.74 7.26 10.47
CA LEU A 158 0.52 8.47 11.25
C LEU A 158 1.03 8.25 12.68
N PRO A 159 2.17 8.85 13.06
CA PRO A 159 2.69 8.74 14.43
C PRO A 159 1.75 9.45 15.40
N THR A 160 1.13 8.71 16.31
CA THR A 160 0.14 9.23 17.26
C THR A 160 0.61 9.24 18.71
N THR A 161 1.79 8.66 18.97
CA THR A 161 2.43 8.66 20.29
C THR A 161 3.85 9.24 20.19
N PRO A 162 4.43 9.75 21.29
CA PRO A 162 5.76 10.39 21.26
C PRO A 162 6.90 9.47 20.78
N ASP A 163 6.78 8.16 21.00
CA ASP A 163 7.75 7.13 20.64
C ASP A 163 7.47 6.46 19.28
N ALA A 164 6.35 6.80 18.64
CA ALA A 164 6.03 6.35 17.29
C ALA A 164 6.69 7.24 16.24
N TYR A 165 7.27 6.64 15.20
CA TYR A 165 7.94 7.37 14.13
C TYR A 165 7.50 6.84 12.77
N PHE A 166 7.30 7.77 11.81
CA PHE A 166 7.04 7.38 10.43
C PHE A 166 8.14 6.49 9.87
N GLY A 167 7.73 5.36 9.28
CA GLY A 167 8.66 4.40 8.69
C GLY A 167 9.32 3.42 9.64
N LEU A 168 8.98 3.47 10.93
CA LEU A 168 9.30 2.43 11.89
C LEU A 168 8.03 1.64 12.22
N PRO A 169 8.03 0.30 12.08
CA PRO A 169 6.87 -0.52 12.43
C PRO A 169 6.52 -0.37 13.91
N TYR A 170 5.23 -0.27 14.23
CA TYR A 170 4.76 -0.23 15.62
C TYR A 170 4.94 -1.58 16.35
N ALA A 171 4.92 -2.66 15.58
CA ALA A 171 5.13 -4.02 16.04
C ALA A 171 5.83 -4.84 14.93
N TRP A 172 6.42 -5.95 15.32
CA TRP A 172 7.20 -6.83 14.46
C TRP A 172 6.63 -8.24 14.51
N PRO A 173 6.58 -8.97 13.37
CA PRO A 173 6.31 -10.40 13.39
C PRO A 173 7.50 -11.12 14.05
N ASP A 174 7.22 -12.24 14.72
CA ASP A 174 8.25 -12.94 15.52
C ASP A 174 9.45 -13.39 14.68
N ALA A 175 9.20 -13.81 13.42
CA ALA A 175 10.25 -14.27 12.50
C ALA A 175 11.27 -13.19 12.11
N LEU A 176 10.94 -11.89 12.29
CA LEU A 176 11.73 -10.77 11.77
C LEU A 176 12.01 -9.69 12.82
N ARG A 177 11.86 -9.99 14.09
CA ARG A 177 12.14 -9.02 15.17
C ARG A 177 13.63 -8.72 15.22
N PRO A 178 14.06 -7.47 14.97
CA PRO A 178 15.48 -7.11 15.07
C PRO A 178 16.00 -7.21 16.50
N ALA A 179 17.31 -7.40 16.64
CA ALA A 179 17.98 -7.30 17.94
C ALA A 179 17.81 -5.88 18.54
N THR A 180 17.88 -5.76 19.87
CA THR A 180 17.69 -4.50 20.59
C THR A 180 18.58 -3.38 20.04
N ALA A 181 19.87 -3.68 19.78
CA ALA A 181 20.81 -2.69 19.24
C ALA A 181 20.38 -2.16 17.86
N ASP A 182 19.79 -3.01 17.01
CA ASP A 182 19.29 -2.62 15.71
C ASP A 182 17.99 -1.81 15.82
N LEU A 183 17.10 -2.17 16.73
CA LEU A 183 15.91 -1.38 17.04
C LEU A 183 16.29 0.04 17.50
N ASP A 184 17.31 0.17 18.33
CA ASP A 184 17.80 1.46 18.77
C ASP A 184 18.44 2.27 17.65
N ARG A 185 19.14 1.64 16.71
CA ARG A 185 19.64 2.29 15.49
C ARG A 185 18.50 2.81 14.62
N LEU A 186 17.47 1.98 14.42
CA LEU A 186 16.28 2.35 13.64
C LEU A 186 15.52 3.51 14.28
N ARG A 187 15.31 3.48 15.61
CA ARG A 187 14.66 4.57 16.35
C ARG A 187 15.42 5.87 16.22
N ARG A 188 16.75 5.86 16.41
CA ARG A 188 17.58 7.06 16.22
C ARG A 188 17.49 7.62 14.82
N ALA A 189 17.53 6.77 13.78
CA ALA A 189 17.40 7.21 12.39
C ALA A 189 16.03 7.82 12.10
N ALA A 190 14.96 7.20 12.60
CA ALA A 190 13.59 7.67 12.43
C ALA A 190 13.35 9.00 13.18
N ALA A 191 13.84 9.13 14.42
CA ALA A 191 13.77 10.37 15.19
C ALA A 191 14.53 11.52 14.53
N ALA A 192 15.72 11.25 14.00
CA ALA A 192 16.50 12.26 13.26
C ALA A 192 15.77 12.72 12.00
N ASN A 193 15.11 11.80 11.29
CA ASN A 193 14.28 12.16 10.12
C ASN A 193 13.07 12.99 10.53
N ASP A 194 12.39 12.64 11.61
CA ASP A 194 11.22 13.37 12.12
C ASP A 194 11.59 14.83 12.46
N THR A 195 12.71 15.02 13.15
CA THR A 195 13.23 16.35 13.48
C THR A 195 13.58 17.15 12.22
N ALA A 196 14.35 16.56 11.30
CA ALA A 196 14.79 17.23 10.07
C ALA A 196 13.60 17.59 9.16
N PHE A 197 12.65 16.68 9.03
CA PHE A 197 11.45 16.89 8.23
C PHE A 197 10.56 17.98 8.83
N THR A 198 10.36 17.97 10.16
CA THR A 198 9.58 19.00 10.86
C THR A 198 10.24 20.38 10.71
N ALA A 199 11.55 20.48 10.83
CA ALA A 199 12.28 21.72 10.62
C ALA A 199 12.12 22.25 9.18
N ALA A 200 12.24 21.38 8.18
CA ALA A 200 12.06 21.76 6.77
C ALA A 200 10.63 22.21 6.47
N PHE A 201 9.63 21.49 6.98
CA PHE A 201 8.22 21.85 6.85
C PHE A 201 7.93 23.22 7.49
N THR A 202 8.40 23.42 8.71
CA THR A 202 8.25 24.69 9.46
C THR A 202 8.90 25.87 8.74
N ALA A 203 10.09 25.68 8.15
CA ALA A 203 10.77 26.73 7.41
C ALA A 203 9.93 27.24 6.23
N VAL A 204 9.28 26.35 5.49
CA VAL A 204 8.38 26.73 4.38
C VAL A 204 7.11 27.41 4.92
N THR A 205 6.52 26.87 5.98
CA THR A 205 5.33 27.47 6.63
C THR A 205 5.61 28.90 7.08
N ARG A 206 6.72 29.15 7.76
CA ARG A 206 7.11 30.51 8.20
C ARG A 206 7.28 31.49 7.04
N ARG A 207 7.84 31.02 5.92
CA ARG A 207 8.07 31.87 4.73
C ARG A 207 6.78 32.21 4.00
N HIS A 208 5.87 31.26 3.83
CA HIS A 208 4.71 31.41 2.94
C HIS A 208 3.38 31.64 3.68
N ALA A 209 3.32 31.34 4.96
CA ALA A 209 2.12 31.46 5.77
C ALA A 209 2.47 31.89 7.23
N PRO A 210 3.12 33.04 7.43
CA PRO A 210 3.45 33.54 8.76
C PRO A 210 2.17 33.69 9.57
N GLY A 211 2.11 33.09 10.75
CA GLY A 211 0.91 33.08 11.59
C GLY A 211 0.06 31.80 11.51
N ARG A 212 0.35 30.87 10.60
CA ARG A 212 -0.19 29.50 10.69
C ARG A 212 0.50 28.74 11.82
N PRO A 213 -0.24 27.90 12.59
CA PRO A 213 0.35 27.06 13.61
C PRO A 213 1.45 26.17 13.02
N GLU A 214 2.60 26.14 13.66
CA GLU A 214 3.68 25.23 13.30
C GLU A 214 3.34 23.83 13.84
N PRO A 215 3.50 22.76 13.02
CA PRO A 215 3.29 21.41 13.54
C PRO A 215 4.41 21.06 14.52
N GLU A 216 4.04 20.48 15.67
CA GLU A 216 5.00 19.93 16.61
C GLU A 216 5.82 18.80 15.95
N ARG A 217 5.16 17.98 15.15
CA ARG A 217 5.74 16.89 14.36
C ARG A 217 5.05 16.83 12.98
N ALA A 218 5.81 17.16 11.93
CA ALA A 218 5.22 17.27 10.59
C ALA A 218 4.78 15.93 10.01
N PHE A 219 5.39 14.80 10.37
CA PHE A 219 4.92 13.47 9.97
C PHE A 219 3.58 13.07 10.64
N ALA A 220 3.26 13.67 11.79
CA ALA A 220 1.98 13.46 12.47
C ALA A 220 0.87 14.40 11.95
N LEU A 221 1.22 15.40 11.12
CA LEU A 221 0.24 16.36 10.61
C LEU A 221 -0.78 15.66 9.71
N CYS A 222 -2.02 15.74 10.10
CA CYS A 222 -3.16 15.27 9.33
C CYS A 222 -4.29 16.30 9.38
N SER A 223 -5.35 16.03 8.64
CA SER A 223 -6.56 16.86 8.68
C SER A 223 -7.11 16.98 10.11
N PRO A 224 -7.55 18.17 10.54
CA PRO A 224 -8.28 18.32 11.80
C PRO A 224 -9.72 17.79 11.72
N HIS A 225 -10.23 17.42 10.54
CA HIS A 225 -11.61 17.01 10.33
C HIS A 225 -11.79 15.50 10.24
N ALA A 226 -11.04 14.85 9.33
CA ALA A 226 -11.16 13.40 9.12
C ALA A 226 -9.87 12.78 8.59
N VAL A 227 -9.61 11.54 9.03
CA VAL A 227 -8.58 10.66 8.48
C VAL A 227 -9.26 9.38 8.00
N VAL A 228 -9.09 9.03 6.73
CA VAL A 228 -9.58 7.80 6.13
C VAL A 228 -8.43 6.80 6.07
N PHE A 229 -8.54 5.70 6.79
CA PHE A 229 -7.57 4.60 6.76
C PHE A 229 -8.04 3.55 5.75
N ASN A 230 -7.20 3.27 4.74
CA ASN A 230 -7.39 2.12 3.83
C ASN A 230 -7.00 0.81 4.54
N TYR A 231 -7.56 0.58 5.70
CA TYR A 231 -7.22 -0.52 6.61
C TYR A 231 -8.43 -0.92 7.46
N PRO A 232 -8.54 -2.18 7.90
CA PRO A 232 -9.55 -2.58 8.86
C PRO A 232 -9.26 -2.03 10.26
N ARG A 233 -10.32 -1.79 11.04
CA ARG A 233 -10.17 -1.48 12.46
C ARG A 233 -9.91 -2.76 13.24
N LEU A 234 -8.65 -2.98 13.64
CA LEU A 234 -8.26 -4.09 14.51
C LEU A 234 -8.11 -3.60 15.96
N PRO A 235 -8.44 -4.45 16.96
CA PRO A 235 -8.48 -4.02 18.37
C PRO A 235 -7.14 -3.59 18.96
N TRP A 236 -6.04 -4.00 18.35
CA TRP A 236 -4.67 -3.79 18.86
C TRP A 236 -3.89 -2.70 18.11
N LEU A 237 -4.51 -2.06 17.12
CA LEU A 237 -3.86 -0.95 16.41
C LEU A 237 -3.52 0.19 17.36
N PRO A 238 -2.46 0.96 17.06
CA PRO A 238 -2.21 2.21 17.73
C PRO A 238 -3.45 3.11 17.72
N PRO A 239 -3.63 3.97 18.75
CA PRO A 239 -4.77 4.88 18.76
C PRO A 239 -4.73 5.80 17.53
N PRO A 240 -5.88 6.15 16.95
CA PRO A 240 -5.92 7.12 15.85
C PRO A 240 -5.54 8.52 16.36
N PRO A 241 -5.23 9.46 15.45
CA PRO A 241 -4.96 10.85 15.83
C PRO A 241 -6.11 11.45 16.67
N THR A 242 -5.75 12.22 17.68
CA THR A 242 -6.72 12.93 18.52
C THR A 242 -7.27 14.15 17.78
N GLY A 243 -8.58 14.31 17.77
CA GLY A 243 -9.28 15.45 17.15
C GLY A 243 -10.04 15.07 15.89
N PRO A 244 -9.39 14.60 14.79
CA PRO A 244 -10.13 14.24 13.59
C PRO A 244 -10.95 12.97 13.76
N ARG A 245 -12.00 12.84 12.93
CA ARG A 245 -12.76 11.60 12.86
C ARG A 245 -11.96 10.52 12.14
N ALA A 246 -11.65 9.43 12.80
CA ALA A 246 -10.99 8.26 12.22
C ALA A 246 -12.03 7.40 11.49
N LEU A 247 -11.85 7.20 10.19
CA LEU A 247 -12.71 6.40 9.32
C LEU A 247 -11.91 5.21 8.78
N TYR A 248 -12.19 4.01 9.29
CA TYR A 248 -11.57 2.77 8.80
C TYR A 248 -12.41 2.23 7.64
N ALA A 249 -11.89 2.34 6.42
CA ALA A 249 -12.57 1.90 5.21
C ALA A 249 -12.52 0.37 5.01
N GLY A 250 -11.64 -0.31 5.73
CA GLY A 250 -11.44 -1.76 5.61
C GLY A 250 -10.67 -2.11 4.34
N HIS A 251 -11.27 -1.82 3.19
CA HIS A 251 -10.69 -2.05 1.88
C HIS A 251 -11.37 -1.15 0.85
N LEU A 252 -10.59 -0.51 -0.01
CA LEU A 252 -11.09 0.41 -1.03
C LEU A 252 -10.91 -0.19 -2.45
N LEU A 253 -11.77 -1.13 -2.78
CA LEU A 253 -11.99 -1.64 -4.13
C LEU A 253 -13.25 -1.02 -4.75
N PRO A 254 -13.35 -1.02 -6.09
CA PRO A 254 -14.60 -0.67 -6.77
C PRO A 254 -15.78 -1.47 -6.22
N GLU A 255 -16.94 -0.83 -6.03
CA GLU A 255 -18.14 -1.47 -5.47
C GLU A 255 -18.70 -2.61 -6.31
N ALA A 256 -18.48 -2.55 -7.63
CA ALA A 256 -18.87 -3.61 -8.55
C ALA A 256 -18.14 -4.95 -8.28
N GLY A 257 -17.19 -4.93 -7.34
CA GLY A 257 -16.32 -6.08 -7.10
C GLY A 257 -15.32 -6.32 -8.24
N PRO A 258 -14.56 -7.41 -8.16
CA PRO A 258 -13.71 -7.83 -9.27
C PRO A 258 -14.58 -8.18 -10.47
N GLY A 259 -14.14 -7.77 -11.66
CA GLY A 259 -14.77 -8.17 -12.92
C GLY A 259 -14.67 -9.67 -13.18
N PRO A 260 -15.34 -10.18 -14.21
CA PRO A 260 -15.11 -11.55 -14.66
C PRO A 260 -13.68 -11.68 -15.20
N LEU A 261 -13.09 -12.85 -14.98
CA LEU A 261 -11.83 -13.22 -15.63
C LEU A 261 -12.02 -13.27 -17.15
N ASP A 262 -11.03 -12.80 -17.89
CA ASP A 262 -10.99 -12.98 -19.34
C ASP A 262 -10.79 -14.46 -19.75
N GLU A 263 -10.95 -14.77 -21.03
CA GLU A 263 -10.84 -16.14 -21.54
C GLU A 263 -9.48 -16.76 -21.27
N HIS A 264 -8.39 -15.98 -21.33
CA HIS A 264 -7.05 -16.47 -21.03
C HIS A 264 -6.95 -16.96 -19.58
N TRP A 265 -7.37 -16.14 -18.61
CA TRP A 265 -7.28 -16.50 -17.19
C TRP A 265 -8.28 -17.59 -16.79
N GLN A 266 -9.44 -17.66 -17.46
CA GLN A 266 -10.37 -18.78 -17.30
C GLN A 266 -9.71 -20.10 -17.74
N ALA A 267 -9.03 -20.11 -18.90
CA ALA A 267 -8.30 -21.29 -19.39
C ALA A 267 -7.14 -21.67 -18.46
N VAL A 268 -6.40 -20.68 -17.94
CA VAL A 268 -5.33 -20.91 -16.95
C VAL A 268 -5.90 -21.57 -15.68
N LEU A 269 -6.97 -21.04 -15.09
CA LEU A 269 -7.59 -21.62 -13.92
C LEU A 269 -8.12 -23.03 -14.19
N THR A 270 -8.82 -23.26 -15.29
CA THR A 270 -9.34 -24.58 -15.66
C THR A 270 -8.21 -25.62 -15.67
N ARG A 271 -7.08 -25.29 -16.28
CA ARG A 271 -5.90 -26.17 -16.32
C ARG A 271 -5.31 -26.41 -14.92
N LEU A 272 -5.14 -25.34 -14.11
CA LEU A 272 -4.51 -25.43 -12.81
C LEU A 272 -5.40 -26.10 -11.75
N THR A 273 -6.71 -26.06 -11.91
CA THR A 273 -7.67 -26.70 -10.99
C THR A 273 -8.11 -28.08 -11.44
N ALA A 274 -7.57 -28.61 -12.52
CA ALA A 274 -7.81 -29.97 -12.92
C ALA A 274 -7.56 -30.93 -11.72
N ASP A 275 -8.36 -31.97 -11.61
CA ASP A 275 -8.32 -32.92 -10.49
C ASP A 275 -8.64 -32.31 -9.11
N GLY A 276 -9.32 -31.14 -9.05
CA GLY A 276 -9.74 -30.50 -7.80
C GLY A 276 -8.58 -29.85 -7.02
N ARG A 277 -7.46 -29.55 -7.65
CA ARG A 277 -6.31 -28.92 -7.00
C ARG A 277 -6.64 -27.50 -6.54
N PRO A 278 -6.28 -27.12 -5.31
CA PRO A 278 -6.37 -25.73 -4.89
C PRO A 278 -5.32 -24.86 -5.61
N VAL A 279 -5.62 -23.58 -5.82
CA VAL A 279 -4.69 -22.62 -6.42
C VAL A 279 -4.12 -21.71 -5.34
N VAL A 280 -2.82 -21.46 -5.38
CA VAL A 280 -2.12 -20.50 -4.53
C VAL A 280 -1.53 -19.39 -5.41
N LEU A 281 -1.82 -18.13 -5.07
CA LEU A 281 -1.24 -16.98 -5.72
C LEU A 281 0.09 -16.62 -5.06
N VAL A 282 1.11 -16.23 -5.83
CA VAL A 282 2.40 -15.75 -5.35
C VAL A 282 2.72 -14.42 -6.01
N ALA A 283 2.70 -13.32 -5.24
CA ALA A 283 2.93 -11.98 -5.77
C ALA A 283 3.60 -11.08 -4.73
N LEU A 284 4.77 -10.54 -5.03
CA LEU A 284 5.51 -9.65 -4.14
C LEU A 284 5.26 -8.14 -4.40
N GLY A 285 4.21 -7.83 -5.19
CA GLY A 285 3.83 -6.46 -5.53
C GLY A 285 4.77 -5.79 -6.56
N THR A 286 4.57 -4.51 -6.79
CA THR A 286 5.15 -3.77 -7.91
C THR A 286 6.64 -3.42 -7.76
N PHE A 287 7.18 -3.43 -6.53
CA PHE A 287 8.59 -3.14 -6.25
C PHE A 287 9.42 -4.41 -6.05
N LEU A 288 8.85 -5.42 -5.41
CA LEU A 288 9.57 -6.60 -4.94
C LEU A 288 9.44 -7.81 -5.88
N SER A 289 8.75 -7.66 -7.03
CA SER A 289 8.87 -8.58 -8.16
C SER A 289 10.32 -8.72 -8.67
N ALA A 290 11.18 -7.75 -8.31
CA ALA A 290 12.64 -7.80 -8.52
C ALA A 290 13.38 -8.86 -7.67
N ARG A 291 12.67 -9.63 -6.80
CA ARG A 291 13.18 -10.76 -6.01
C ARG A 291 12.72 -12.11 -6.59
N PRO A 292 13.19 -12.47 -7.82
CA PRO A 292 12.82 -13.75 -8.44
C PRO A 292 13.26 -14.97 -7.64
N ASP A 293 14.35 -14.85 -6.87
CA ASP A 293 14.84 -15.85 -5.92
C ASP A 293 13.76 -16.26 -4.91
N VAL A 294 13.11 -15.28 -4.28
CA VAL A 294 12.04 -15.54 -3.28
C VAL A 294 10.79 -16.10 -3.96
N LEU A 295 10.43 -15.59 -5.15
CA LEU A 295 9.30 -16.11 -5.93
C LEU A 295 9.49 -17.58 -6.29
N ALA A 296 10.67 -17.96 -6.79
CA ALA A 296 10.99 -19.34 -7.15
C ALA A 296 10.99 -20.27 -5.95
N VAL A 297 11.62 -19.86 -4.83
CA VAL A 297 11.65 -20.64 -3.58
C VAL A 297 10.23 -20.88 -3.04
N ALA A 298 9.37 -19.85 -3.02
CA ALA A 298 8.00 -19.96 -2.55
C ALA A 298 7.18 -20.92 -3.46
N ALA A 299 7.24 -20.72 -4.78
CA ALA A 299 6.54 -21.56 -5.75
C ALA A 299 6.99 -23.03 -5.67
N ALA A 300 8.31 -23.27 -5.64
CA ALA A 300 8.86 -24.63 -5.50
C ALA A 300 8.45 -25.32 -4.20
N GLY A 301 8.41 -24.55 -3.11
CA GLY A 301 7.95 -25.04 -1.81
C GLY A 301 6.51 -25.50 -1.84
N ILE A 302 5.62 -24.69 -2.43
CA ILE A 302 4.20 -25.03 -2.56
C ILE A 302 4.02 -26.27 -3.42
N LEU A 303 4.66 -26.33 -4.59
CA LEU A 303 4.55 -27.44 -5.53
C LEU A 303 5.03 -28.78 -4.96
N ARG A 304 6.06 -28.78 -4.12
CA ARG A 304 6.68 -29.98 -3.52
C ARG A 304 5.97 -30.47 -2.27
N HIS A 305 5.38 -29.57 -1.50
CA HIS A 305 4.85 -29.91 -0.17
C HIS A 305 3.33 -29.80 -0.05
N THR A 306 2.64 -29.45 -1.15
CA THR A 306 1.18 -29.36 -1.19
C THR A 306 0.64 -29.92 -2.50
N PRO A 307 -0.63 -30.31 -2.57
CA PRO A 307 -1.28 -30.67 -3.84
C PRO A 307 -1.61 -29.43 -4.71
N ALA A 308 -1.36 -28.22 -4.24
CA ALA A 308 -1.79 -27.00 -4.90
C ALA A 308 -1.04 -26.73 -6.19
N SER A 309 -1.72 -26.08 -7.12
CA SER A 309 -1.15 -25.39 -8.27
C SER A 309 -0.82 -23.93 -7.92
N VAL A 310 0.09 -23.30 -8.67
CA VAL A 310 0.63 -22.00 -8.36
C VAL A 310 0.47 -21.02 -9.53
N VAL A 311 0.04 -19.80 -9.24
CA VAL A 311 0.10 -18.66 -10.15
C VAL A 311 1.09 -17.65 -9.60
N VAL A 312 2.12 -17.28 -10.39
CA VAL A 312 3.19 -16.37 -9.97
C VAL A 312 3.14 -15.07 -10.76
N ALA A 313 3.09 -13.93 -10.08
CA ALA A 313 3.30 -12.61 -10.66
C ALA A 313 4.78 -12.24 -10.55
N ALA A 314 5.52 -12.27 -11.65
CA ALA A 314 6.98 -12.15 -11.66
C ALA A 314 7.51 -10.80 -12.19
N GLY A 315 6.63 -9.84 -12.56
CA GLY A 315 7.06 -8.57 -13.15
C GLY A 315 7.92 -8.81 -14.39
N GLU A 316 9.03 -8.10 -14.49
CA GLU A 316 10.02 -8.27 -15.57
C GLU A 316 10.87 -9.56 -15.43
N ARG A 317 10.66 -10.33 -14.37
CA ARG A 317 11.50 -11.48 -14.00
C ARG A 317 10.90 -12.84 -14.40
N VAL A 318 9.91 -12.87 -15.32
CA VAL A 318 9.27 -14.11 -15.80
C VAL A 318 10.32 -15.13 -16.23
N GLY A 319 11.30 -14.71 -17.06
CA GLY A 319 12.36 -15.59 -17.53
C GLY A 319 13.25 -16.12 -16.38
N ALA A 320 13.58 -15.28 -15.41
CA ALA A 320 14.41 -15.69 -14.28
C ALA A 320 13.68 -16.71 -13.38
N VAL A 321 12.36 -16.51 -13.15
CA VAL A 321 11.55 -17.45 -12.35
C VAL A 321 11.35 -18.77 -13.10
N THR A 322 10.99 -18.73 -14.40
CA THR A 322 10.70 -19.95 -15.18
C THR A 322 11.94 -20.80 -15.43
N SER A 323 13.13 -20.19 -15.52
CA SER A 323 14.40 -20.91 -15.71
C SER A 323 15.07 -21.34 -14.40
N ASP A 324 14.48 -21.01 -13.24
CA ASP A 324 15.07 -21.37 -11.95
C ASP A 324 15.15 -22.91 -11.78
N PRO A 325 16.31 -23.46 -11.38
CA PRO A 325 16.49 -24.87 -11.18
C PRO A 325 15.49 -25.52 -10.21
N LEU A 326 14.98 -24.74 -9.26
CA LEU A 326 13.97 -25.22 -8.28
C LEU A 326 12.61 -25.54 -8.94
N LEU A 327 12.32 -24.97 -10.11
CA LEU A 327 11.06 -25.14 -10.83
C LEU A 327 11.19 -26.00 -12.10
N ARG A 328 12.37 -26.57 -12.37
CA ARG A 328 12.65 -27.33 -13.60
C ARG A 328 11.64 -28.44 -13.89
N ASP A 329 11.22 -29.15 -12.84
CA ASP A 329 10.32 -30.30 -12.94
C ASP A 329 8.83 -29.91 -12.80
N ALA A 330 8.53 -28.61 -12.70
CA ALA A 330 7.16 -28.12 -12.58
C ALA A 330 6.46 -28.15 -13.95
N GLY A 331 5.48 -29.02 -14.11
CA GLY A 331 4.67 -29.09 -15.34
C GLY A 331 3.74 -27.88 -15.50
N PRO A 332 3.37 -27.54 -16.74
CA PRO A 332 2.52 -26.38 -17.03
C PRO A 332 1.10 -26.52 -16.47
N ASP A 333 0.69 -27.70 -16.09
CA ASP A 333 -0.57 -28.02 -15.39
C ASP A 333 -0.53 -27.71 -13.87
N ARG A 334 0.66 -27.43 -13.33
CA ARG A 334 0.88 -27.14 -11.91
C ARG A 334 1.32 -25.68 -11.64
N ILE A 335 1.89 -25.00 -12.64
CA ILE A 335 2.38 -23.63 -12.47
C ILE A 335 2.06 -22.77 -13.68
N HIS A 336 1.71 -21.51 -13.42
CA HIS A 336 1.63 -20.44 -14.40
C HIS A 336 2.40 -19.23 -13.90
N VAL A 337 3.38 -18.75 -14.68
CA VAL A 337 4.18 -17.56 -14.38
C VAL A 337 3.85 -16.48 -15.40
N ALA A 338 3.43 -15.31 -14.93
CA ALA A 338 3.11 -14.16 -15.76
C ALA A 338 3.78 -12.89 -15.23
N ALA A 339 3.96 -11.90 -16.08
CA ALA A 339 4.47 -10.61 -15.66
C ALA A 339 3.51 -9.92 -14.68
N THR A 340 2.22 -9.91 -15.02
CA THR A 340 1.14 -9.38 -14.18
C THR A 340 0.00 -10.38 -14.12
N ILE A 341 -0.76 -10.33 -13.03
CA ILE A 341 -1.95 -11.16 -12.83
C ILE A 341 -3.15 -10.27 -12.45
N PRO A 342 -4.37 -10.61 -12.83
CA PRO A 342 -5.58 -9.94 -12.34
C PRO A 342 -5.86 -10.43 -10.91
N GLN A 343 -5.11 -9.90 -9.93
CA GLN A 343 -5.09 -10.40 -8.55
C GLN A 343 -6.48 -10.40 -7.92
N GLN A 344 -7.25 -9.34 -8.13
CA GLN A 344 -8.57 -9.19 -7.52
C GLN A 344 -9.56 -10.21 -8.05
N GLU A 345 -9.50 -10.46 -9.37
CA GLU A 345 -10.34 -11.42 -10.08
C GLU A 345 -9.94 -12.87 -9.75
N LEU A 346 -8.65 -13.12 -9.47
CA LEU A 346 -8.13 -14.45 -9.12
C LEU A 346 -8.32 -14.81 -7.66
N LEU A 347 -8.33 -13.84 -6.75
CA LEU A 347 -8.44 -14.09 -5.31
C LEU A 347 -9.67 -14.93 -4.92
N PRO A 348 -10.89 -14.73 -5.49
CA PRO A 348 -12.04 -15.58 -5.17
C PRO A 348 -11.84 -17.07 -5.52
N HIS A 349 -10.88 -17.39 -6.36
CA HIS A 349 -10.53 -18.75 -6.80
C HIS A 349 -9.28 -19.30 -6.08
N ALA A 350 -8.64 -18.49 -5.23
CA ALA A 350 -7.42 -18.86 -4.52
C ALA A 350 -7.72 -19.47 -3.14
N ALA A 351 -7.01 -20.53 -2.79
CA ALA A 351 -7.07 -21.15 -1.47
C ALA A 351 -6.10 -20.50 -0.45
N ALA A 352 -5.04 -19.87 -0.95
CA ALA A 352 -4.09 -19.07 -0.17
C ALA A 352 -3.34 -18.10 -1.08
N MET A 353 -2.70 -17.10 -0.48
CA MET A 353 -1.82 -16.19 -1.20
C MET A 353 -0.48 -16.03 -0.47
N VAL A 354 0.62 -15.96 -1.24
CA VAL A 354 1.93 -15.53 -0.75
C VAL A 354 2.15 -14.11 -1.23
N HIS A 355 2.36 -13.17 -0.29
CA HIS A 355 2.60 -11.76 -0.64
C HIS A 355 3.60 -11.09 0.31
N HIS A 356 4.09 -9.92 -0.08
CA HIS A 356 5.11 -9.16 0.66
C HIS A 356 4.59 -8.37 1.87
N GLY A 357 3.29 -8.39 2.17
CA GLY A 357 2.71 -7.55 3.23
C GLY A 357 2.34 -6.13 2.77
N GLY A 358 2.20 -5.88 1.47
CA GLY A 358 1.65 -4.62 0.99
C GLY A 358 0.18 -4.46 1.39
N ASN A 359 -0.21 -3.25 1.75
CA ASN A 359 -1.54 -2.96 2.31
C ASN A 359 -2.69 -3.46 1.42
N ASN A 360 -2.64 -3.20 0.11
CA ASN A 360 -3.72 -3.62 -0.77
C ASN A 360 -3.84 -5.15 -0.83
N SER A 361 -2.72 -5.88 -1.01
CA SER A 361 -2.75 -7.35 -1.04
C SER A 361 -3.29 -7.94 0.27
N PHE A 362 -2.90 -7.37 1.42
CA PHE A 362 -3.41 -7.81 2.72
C PHE A 362 -4.93 -7.59 2.85
N THR A 363 -5.40 -6.38 2.54
CA THR A 363 -6.83 -6.05 2.67
C THR A 363 -7.68 -6.76 1.63
N GLU A 364 -7.16 -7.01 0.42
CA GLU A 364 -7.78 -7.85 -0.61
C GLU A 364 -7.93 -9.30 -0.14
N CYS A 365 -6.86 -9.89 0.44
CA CYS A 365 -6.91 -11.23 1.03
C CYS A 365 -7.95 -11.32 2.15
N LEU A 366 -7.99 -10.34 3.05
CA LEU A 366 -8.99 -10.29 4.12
C LEU A 366 -10.42 -10.22 3.55
N HIS A 367 -10.64 -9.35 2.54
CA HIS A 367 -11.94 -9.18 1.91
C HIS A 367 -12.42 -10.46 1.22
N ALA A 368 -11.52 -11.13 0.50
CA ALA A 368 -11.79 -12.40 -0.18
C ALA A 368 -11.89 -13.60 0.79
N GLY A 369 -11.46 -13.45 2.05
CA GLY A 369 -11.41 -14.56 2.99
C GLY A 369 -10.24 -15.53 2.73
N VAL A 370 -9.18 -15.10 2.05
CA VAL A 370 -8.03 -15.89 1.64
C VAL A 370 -6.88 -15.73 2.64
N PRO A 371 -6.40 -16.82 3.27
CA PRO A 371 -5.26 -16.73 4.19
C PRO A 371 -3.95 -16.47 3.46
N ALA A 372 -3.00 -15.81 4.15
CA ALA A 372 -1.76 -15.40 3.52
C ALA A 372 -0.50 -15.92 4.22
N LEU A 373 0.52 -16.28 3.39
CA LEU A 373 1.90 -16.30 3.82
C LEU A 373 2.54 -14.95 3.50
N VAL A 374 2.93 -14.19 4.52
CA VAL A 374 3.49 -12.86 4.37
C VAL A 374 5.01 -12.94 4.43
N LEU A 375 5.68 -12.36 3.44
CA LEU A 375 7.13 -12.28 3.29
C LEU A 375 7.55 -10.80 3.26
N PRO A 376 7.63 -10.09 4.40
CA PRO A 376 7.85 -8.66 4.43
C PRO A 376 9.33 -8.30 4.22
N PHE A 377 9.58 -7.18 3.53
CA PHE A 377 10.91 -6.68 3.23
C PHE A 377 11.15 -5.28 3.78
N SER A 378 10.10 -4.44 3.86
CA SER A 378 10.27 -3.00 4.06
C SER A 378 9.04 -2.30 4.60
N SER A 379 9.18 -1.06 5.01
CA SER A 379 8.10 -0.12 5.33
C SER A 379 7.12 -0.66 6.38
N ASP A 380 5.82 -0.51 6.12
CA ASP A 380 4.71 -1.00 6.96
C ASP A 380 4.45 -2.50 6.83
N GLN A 381 5.13 -3.18 5.90
CA GLN A 381 4.94 -4.61 5.66
C GLN A 381 5.18 -5.45 6.91
N PHE A 382 6.12 -5.05 7.79
CA PHE A 382 6.37 -5.74 9.06
C PHE A 382 5.19 -5.59 10.03
N ALA A 383 4.60 -4.41 10.12
CA ALA A 383 3.41 -4.18 10.93
C ALA A 383 2.20 -4.96 10.41
N ILE A 384 2.03 -5.00 9.08
CA ILE A 384 0.96 -5.77 8.42
C ILE A 384 1.17 -7.28 8.61
N ALA A 385 2.41 -7.77 8.53
CA ALA A 385 2.73 -9.18 8.81
C ALA A 385 2.41 -9.55 10.26
N HIS A 386 2.76 -8.68 11.23
CA HIS A 386 2.37 -8.87 12.63
C HIS A 386 0.85 -8.92 12.79
N ASP A 387 0.12 -8.02 12.13
CA ASP A 387 -1.34 -8.00 12.18
C ASP A 387 -1.97 -9.26 11.56
N ALA A 388 -1.40 -9.76 10.46
CA ALA A 388 -1.84 -10.99 9.83
C ALA A 388 -1.72 -12.19 10.76
N GLU A 389 -0.59 -12.33 11.48
CA GLU A 389 -0.38 -13.39 12.48
C GLU A 389 -1.35 -13.21 13.66
N ARG A 390 -1.44 -12.00 14.23
CA ARG A 390 -2.28 -11.72 15.38
C ARG A 390 -3.78 -11.91 15.12
N ALA A 391 -4.19 -11.68 13.87
CA ALA A 391 -5.54 -11.90 13.41
C ALA A 391 -5.85 -13.36 13.06
N ALA A 392 -4.88 -14.28 13.17
CA ALA A 392 -4.93 -15.62 12.61
C ALA A 392 -5.33 -15.63 11.12
N ALA A 393 -4.97 -14.58 10.39
CA ALA A 393 -5.27 -14.38 8.97
C ALA A 393 -4.10 -14.80 8.08
N GLY A 394 -2.96 -15.14 8.66
CA GLY A 394 -1.77 -15.51 7.93
C GLY A 394 -0.62 -15.98 8.83
N ARG A 395 0.49 -16.25 8.17
CA ARG A 395 1.79 -16.60 8.78
C ARG A 395 2.86 -15.69 8.20
N CYS A 396 3.92 -15.44 8.95
CA CYS A 396 5.06 -14.68 8.47
C CYS A 396 6.31 -15.54 8.45
N LEU A 397 7.13 -15.40 7.39
CA LEU A 397 8.47 -15.96 7.31
C LEU A 397 9.45 -14.87 6.81
N ASP A 398 10.72 -15.03 7.17
CA ASP A 398 11.79 -14.18 6.67
C ASP A 398 12.10 -14.55 5.20
N PRO A 399 11.92 -13.61 4.25
CA PRO A 399 12.19 -13.87 2.83
C PRO A 399 13.66 -14.18 2.54
N ASN A 400 14.60 -13.70 3.36
CA ASN A 400 16.04 -13.89 3.12
C ASN A 400 16.58 -15.24 3.62
N THR A 401 15.87 -15.90 4.53
CA THR A 401 16.20 -17.25 5.02
C THR A 401 15.18 -18.29 4.55
N LEU A 402 14.29 -17.91 3.64
CA LEU A 402 13.23 -18.77 3.13
C LEU A 402 13.80 -19.99 2.40
N THR A 403 13.33 -21.16 2.78
CA THR A 403 13.60 -22.41 2.06
C THR A 403 12.33 -22.98 1.44
N PRO A 404 12.41 -23.79 0.37
CA PRO A 404 11.21 -24.43 -0.21
C PRO A 404 10.43 -25.24 0.83
N ALA A 405 11.13 -25.95 1.71
CA ALA A 405 10.48 -26.74 2.76
C ALA A 405 9.73 -25.87 3.78
N ALA A 406 10.29 -24.71 4.17
CA ALA A 406 9.64 -23.79 5.10
C ALA A 406 8.40 -23.15 4.45
N ALA A 407 8.54 -22.65 3.22
CA ALA A 407 7.42 -22.06 2.46
C ALA A 407 6.30 -23.08 2.26
N GLY A 408 6.63 -24.27 1.80
CA GLY A 408 5.66 -25.34 1.57
C GLY A 408 4.91 -25.77 2.83
N ARG A 409 5.61 -25.97 3.95
CA ARG A 409 4.96 -26.29 5.24
C ARG A 409 4.05 -25.17 5.74
N ALA A 410 4.47 -23.91 5.58
CA ALA A 410 3.65 -22.77 5.98
C ALA A 410 2.35 -22.71 5.18
N VAL A 411 2.44 -22.87 3.86
CA VAL A 411 1.25 -22.88 2.98
C VAL A 411 0.39 -24.12 3.23
N ALA A 412 0.99 -25.32 3.41
CA ALA A 412 0.25 -26.54 3.76
C ALA A 412 -0.59 -26.33 5.04
N ALA A 413 -0.03 -25.67 6.05
CA ALA A 413 -0.74 -25.36 7.27
C ALA A 413 -1.90 -24.36 7.05
N LEU A 414 -1.74 -23.37 6.17
CA LEU A 414 -2.82 -22.44 5.78
C LEU A 414 -3.95 -23.16 5.04
N LEU A 415 -3.61 -24.09 4.15
CA LEU A 415 -4.59 -24.88 3.39
C LEU A 415 -5.37 -25.88 4.28
N ALA A 416 -4.74 -26.39 5.34
CA ALA A 416 -5.35 -27.32 6.29
C ALA A 416 -6.24 -26.63 7.33
N ASP A 417 -5.93 -25.41 7.69
CA ASP A 417 -6.65 -24.63 8.70
C ASP A 417 -7.89 -23.98 8.11
N ARG A 418 -9.04 -24.65 8.26
CA ARG A 418 -10.34 -24.11 7.83
C ARG A 418 -10.91 -23.04 8.77
N ALA A 419 -10.32 -22.85 9.95
CA ALA A 419 -10.77 -21.92 10.98
C ALA A 419 -9.96 -20.62 11.02
N HIS A 420 -9.11 -20.36 9.99
CA HIS A 420 -8.30 -19.15 9.95
C HIS A 420 -9.16 -17.86 10.05
N GLY A 421 -8.61 -16.83 10.68
CA GLY A 421 -9.31 -15.59 11.00
C GLY A 421 -9.77 -14.77 9.79
N THR A 422 -9.24 -15.04 8.57
CA THR A 422 -9.59 -14.30 7.35
C THR A 422 -11.07 -14.38 7.01
N ALA A 423 -11.70 -15.55 7.13
CA ALA A 423 -13.13 -15.70 6.82
C ALA A 423 -14.00 -14.85 7.76
N ALA A 424 -13.71 -14.86 9.08
CA ALA A 424 -14.43 -14.05 10.06
C ALA A 424 -14.18 -12.55 9.87
N LEU A 425 -12.94 -12.15 9.56
CA LEU A 425 -12.61 -10.76 9.25
C LEU A 425 -13.25 -10.32 7.94
N GLY A 426 -13.24 -11.14 6.91
CA GLY A 426 -13.89 -10.86 5.62
C GLY A 426 -15.38 -10.58 5.79
N VAL A 427 -16.08 -11.37 6.57
CA VAL A 427 -17.50 -11.10 6.88
C VAL A 427 -17.69 -9.75 7.56
N ARG A 428 -16.80 -9.37 8.47
CA ARG A 428 -16.85 -8.07 9.17
C ARG A 428 -16.47 -6.90 8.26
N LEU A 429 -15.62 -7.13 7.24
CA LEU A 429 -15.15 -6.10 6.32
C LEU A 429 -16.12 -5.82 5.17
N ARG A 430 -16.87 -6.80 4.71
CA ARG A 430 -17.81 -6.63 3.58
C ARG A 430 -18.78 -5.43 3.70
N PRO A 431 -19.29 -5.05 4.90
CA PRO A 431 -20.09 -3.83 5.04
C PRO A 431 -19.27 -2.53 4.97
N HIS A 432 -17.93 -2.62 4.99
CA HIS A 432 -17.02 -1.49 4.79
C HIS A 432 -16.71 -1.36 3.30
N GLY A 433 -16.02 -0.31 2.92
CA GLY A 433 -15.64 -0.09 1.54
C GLY A 433 -15.86 1.36 1.12
N PRO A 434 -15.73 1.64 -0.18
CA PRO A 434 -15.72 3.02 -0.69
C PRO A 434 -17.02 3.77 -0.42
N ALA A 435 -18.20 3.20 -0.65
CA ALA A 435 -19.48 3.91 -0.44
C ALA A 435 -19.70 4.32 1.02
N ARG A 436 -19.46 3.39 1.95
CA ARG A 436 -19.57 3.71 3.37
C ARG A 436 -18.56 4.75 3.82
N ALA A 437 -17.31 4.64 3.33
CA ALA A 437 -16.27 5.61 3.61
C ALA A 437 -16.62 6.99 3.04
N ALA A 438 -17.08 7.07 1.79
CA ALA A 438 -17.53 8.29 1.12
C ALA A 438 -18.70 8.95 1.87
N SER A 439 -19.75 8.20 2.19
CA SER A 439 -20.88 8.70 2.97
C SER A 439 -20.44 9.25 4.34
N ALA A 440 -19.56 8.54 5.04
CA ALA A 440 -19.03 9.00 6.32
C ALA A 440 -18.15 10.25 6.20
N LEU A 441 -17.34 10.31 5.15
CA LEU A 441 -16.45 11.43 4.87
C LEU A 441 -17.23 12.70 4.53
N LEU A 442 -18.26 12.62 3.67
CA LEU A 442 -19.12 13.75 3.33
C LEU A 442 -19.80 14.37 4.56
N ARG A 443 -20.15 13.55 5.57
CA ARG A 443 -20.68 14.08 6.84
C ARG A 443 -19.66 14.83 7.69
N CYS A 444 -18.36 14.66 7.41
CA CYS A 444 -17.26 15.40 8.06
C CYS A 444 -16.87 16.67 7.29
N MET A 445 -17.45 16.89 6.12
CA MET A 445 -17.17 18.02 5.24
C MET A 445 -18.31 19.03 5.33
N PRO A 446 -18.29 19.98 6.28
CA PRO A 446 -19.30 21.02 6.31
C PRO A 446 -19.22 21.86 5.04
N SER A 447 -20.39 22.32 4.56
CA SER A 447 -20.45 23.27 3.43
C SER A 447 -19.60 24.50 3.75
N ARG A 448 -18.84 25.01 2.77
CA ARG A 448 -18.24 26.35 2.91
C ARG A 448 -19.37 27.36 3.19
N PRO A 449 -19.21 28.24 4.17
CA PRO A 449 -20.19 29.27 4.47
C PRO A 449 -20.41 30.23 3.27
#